data_5ce3ab8f99dde5f51a2b6e458841b6c6
#
_entry.id   5ce3ab8f99dde5f51a2b6e458841b6c6
#
_cell.length_a   1.000
_cell.length_b   1.000
_cell.length_c   1.000
_cell.angle_alpha   90.00
_cell.angle_beta   90.00
_cell.angle_gamma   90.00
#
_symmetry.space_group_name_H-M   'P 1'
#
loop_
_entity.id
_entity.type
_entity.pdbx_description
1 polymer ?
#
loop_
_entity_poly.entity_id
_entity_poly.type
_entity_poly.pdbx_seq_one_letter_code
_entity_poly.pdbx_strand_id
1 'polypeptide(L)'
;MKHAISILLILLLCVASCGAYPLDPGDPDIRASLDYLRDCQKSDGGFGEAGRESSPGTSSWAIMAAVAAGEDPRGWVKSGNSTIDYLRSMNDDILAKGGTVDIARTILTLVAVGEDPREFCGTDYVAELKSRVKPGGQAGDHVFTTIWAIIALASVGEETDSSAAWLASQQNADGGFPWTPGAESDPDDTGAALEALAAASVSRDAAVVQGALAYLKGEQLEDGGFHYGGTSASNSASDAWVIQGIVAAGGNPAGWRAGETSVVDHLVGLQN
;
A
#
# COMPACT_ATOMS: atom_id res chain seq x y z
N MET A 1 -24.29 2.39 -7.05
CA MET A 1 -24.55 2.48 -5.59
C MET A 1 -24.07 1.27 -4.79
N LYS A 2 -24.14 0.03 -5.29
CA LYS A 2 -23.63 -1.15 -4.56
C LYS A 2 -22.09 -1.25 -4.56
N HIS A 3 -21.40 -0.74 -5.58
CA HIS A 3 -19.94 -0.80 -5.70
C HIS A 3 -19.21 0.26 -4.86
N ALA A 4 -19.80 1.45 -4.68
CA ALA A 4 -19.25 2.47 -3.77
C ALA A 4 -19.21 2.02 -2.30
N ILE A 5 -20.13 1.13 -1.91
CA ILE A 5 -20.16 0.57 -0.55
C ILE A 5 -19.05 -0.45 -0.33
N SER A 6 -18.67 -1.23 -1.36
CA SER A 6 -17.59 -2.22 -1.23
C SER A 6 -16.20 -1.56 -1.21
N ILE A 7 -16.01 -0.49 -1.98
CA ILE A 7 -14.76 0.28 -2.02
C ILE A 7 -14.54 1.03 -0.70
N LEU A 8 -15.60 1.64 -0.19
CA LEU A 8 -15.59 2.23 1.16
C LEU A 8 -15.32 1.17 2.24
N LEU A 9 -15.70 -0.10 1.99
CA LEU A 9 -15.46 -1.18 2.96
C LEU A 9 -13.99 -1.65 2.96
N ILE A 10 -13.25 -1.61 1.87
CA ILE A 10 -11.83 -2.02 1.85
C ILE A 10 -10.96 -0.91 2.46
N LEU A 11 -11.21 0.35 2.15
CA LEU A 11 -10.63 1.49 2.86
C LEU A 11 -11.19 1.65 4.30
N LEU A 12 -12.48 1.31 4.54
CA LEU A 12 -13.08 1.28 5.88
C LEU A 12 -12.80 -0.01 6.65
N LEU A 13 -12.44 -1.14 6.02
CA LEU A 13 -11.96 -2.31 6.78
C LEU A 13 -10.59 -2.04 7.40
N CYS A 14 -9.75 -1.20 6.79
CA CYS A 14 -8.61 -0.62 7.48
C CYS A 14 -9.02 0.35 8.60
N VAL A 15 -10.17 1.05 8.48
CA VAL A 15 -10.62 2.05 9.46
C VAL A 15 -11.68 1.50 10.43
N ALA A 16 -12.59 0.60 10.00
CA ALA A 16 -13.72 0.14 10.81
C ALA A 16 -13.40 -0.98 11.80
N SER A 17 -12.28 -1.70 11.64
CA SER A 17 -11.74 -2.62 12.66
C SER A 17 -10.77 -1.95 13.63
N CYS A 18 -10.41 -0.69 13.39
CA CYS A 18 -9.49 0.08 14.22
C CYS A 18 -10.19 0.83 15.35
N GLY A 19 -10.82 0.12 16.26
CA GLY A 19 -11.25 0.72 17.53
C GLY A 19 -10.11 1.21 18.43
N ALA A 20 -8.89 1.36 17.91
CA ALA A 20 -7.71 1.73 18.68
C ALA A 20 -6.51 2.24 17.85
N TYR A 21 -6.70 2.73 16.62
CA TYR A 21 -5.60 3.44 15.96
C TYR A 21 -5.44 4.81 16.62
N PRO A 22 -4.26 5.20 17.14
CA PRO A 22 -4.11 6.38 17.99
C PRO A 22 -4.16 7.70 17.23
N LEU A 23 -4.02 7.69 15.89
CA LEU A 23 -4.01 8.89 15.07
C LEU A 23 -5.26 8.97 14.20
N ASP A 24 -5.97 10.08 14.26
CA ASP A 24 -7.09 10.40 13.38
C ASP A 24 -6.69 11.47 12.33
N PRO A 25 -7.50 11.71 11.29
CA PRO A 25 -7.22 12.74 10.28
C PRO A 25 -7.03 14.15 10.83
N GLY A 26 -7.54 14.41 12.03
CA GLY A 26 -7.39 15.69 12.75
C GLY A 26 -6.10 15.82 13.55
N ASP A 27 -5.33 14.74 13.68
CA ASP A 27 -4.10 14.71 14.44
C ASP A 27 -3.07 15.72 13.88
N PRO A 28 -2.37 16.48 14.73
CA PRO A 28 -1.38 17.46 14.29
C PRO A 28 -0.28 16.88 13.40
N ASP A 29 0.17 15.65 13.67
CA ASP A 29 1.24 15.01 12.91
C ASP A 29 0.76 14.60 11.51
N ILE A 30 -0.50 14.12 11.40
CA ILE A 30 -1.13 13.85 10.11
C ILE A 30 -1.31 15.15 9.31
N ARG A 31 -1.74 16.24 9.95
CA ARG A 31 -1.89 17.54 9.28
C ARG A 31 -0.57 18.09 8.79
N ALA A 32 0.48 18.03 9.61
CA ALA A 32 1.81 18.47 9.21
C ALA A 32 2.34 17.66 8.01
N SER A 33 2.10 16.34 7.97
CA SER A 33 2.44 15.49 6.83
C SER A 33 1.68 15.88 5.57
N LEU A 34 0.37 16.18 5.67
CA LEU A 34 -0.43 16.64 4.53
C LEU A 34 0.02 17.99 4.00
N ASP A 35 0.34 18.94 4.88
CA ASP A 35 0.84 20.25 4.48
C ASP A 35 2.20 20.12 3.77
N TYR A 36 3.09 19.27 4.29
CA TYR A 36 4.35 18.95 3.60
C TYR A 36 4.12 18.35 2.20
N LEU A 37 3.18 17.38 2.06
CA LEU A 37 2.85 16.82 0.76
C LEU A 37 2.33 17.89 -0.22
N ARG A 38 1.43 18.78 0.23
CA ARG A 38 0.93 19.87 -0.61
C ARG A 38 2.05 20.78 -1.10
N ASP A 39 3.02 21.10 -0.23
CA ASP A 39 4.17 21.91 -0.60
C ASP A 39 5.06 21.21 -1.62
N CYS A 40 5.20 19.90 -1.56
CA CYS A 40 5.96 19.07 -2.49
C CYS A 40 5.28 18.91 -3.87
N GLN A 41 4.00 19.24 -4.03
CA GLN A 41 3.33 19.18 -5.32
C GLN A 41 4.03 20.08 -6.34
N LYS A 42 4.25 19.58 -7.55
CA LYS A 42 4.93 20.30 -8.62
C LYS A 42 3.96 21.02 -9.57
N SER A 43 4.50 21.88 -10.42
CA SER A 43 3.73 22.70 -11.36
C SER A 43 2.93 21.90 -12.40
N ASP A 44 3.30 20.66 -12.65
CA ASP A 44 2.57 19.71 -13.49
C ASP A 44 1.41 19.00 -12.78
N GLY A 45 1.23 19.26 -11.48
CA GLY A 45 0.23 18.63 -10.63
C GLY A 45 0.70 17.34 -9.95
N GLY A 46 1.83 16.78 -10.35
CA GLY A 46 2.38 15.53 -9.83
C GLY A 46 3.33 15.72 -8.65
N PHE A 47 3.91 14.59 -8.24
CA PHE A 47 4.90 14.51 -7.15
C PHE A 47 6.12 13.73 -7.60
N GLY A 48 7.27 14.10 -7.07
CA GLY A 48 8.53 13.41 -7.28
C GLY A 48 9.41 13.53 -6.04
N GLU A 49 10.39 12.65 -5.94
CA GLU A 49 11.41 12.74 -4.92
C GLU A 49 12.13 14.09 -4.97
N ALA A 50 12.79 14.47 -3.87
CA ALA A 50 13.53 15.73 -3.79
C ALA A 50 14.54 15.86 -4.95
N GLY A 51 14.43 16.96 -5.70
CA GLY A 51 15.29 17.25 -6.85
C GLY A 51 15.01 16.44 -8.11
N ARG A 52 13.96 15.58 -8.14
CA ARG A 52 13.56 14.81 -9.33
C ARG A 52 12.25 15.33 -9.92
N GLU A 53 12.00 15.03 -11.19
CA GLU A 53 10.72 15.27 -11.85
C GLU A 53 9.60 14.45 -11.19
N SER A 54 8.35 14.83 -11.46
CA SER A 54 7.19 14.05 -11.04
C SER A 54 7.23 12.65 -11.64
N SER A 55 6.76 11.68 -10.88
CA SER A 55 6.58 10.31 -11.36
C SER A 55 5.19 9.78 -11.03
N PRO A 56 4.60 8.91 -11.89
CA PRO A 56 3.31 8.28 -11.59
C PRO A 56 3.31 7.55 -10.26
N GLY A 57 4.41 6.85 -9.93
CA GLY A 57 4.53 6.10 -8.69
C GLY A 57 4.51 6.98 -7.45
N THR A 58 5.32 8.03 -7.39
CA THR A 58 5.35 8.96 -6.24
C THR A 58 4.04 9.74 -6.14
N SER A 59 3.46 10.15 -7.28
CA SER A 59 2.17 10.85 -7.30
C SER A 59 1.04 9.96 -6.78
N SER A 60 1.01 8.68 -7.16
CA SER A 60 0.03 7.72 -6.65
C SER A 60 0.10 7.55 -5.14
N TRP A 61 1.30 7.47 -4.56
CA TRP A 61 1.47 7.40 -3.11
C TRP A 61 0.93 8.64 -2.40
N ALA A 62 1.28 9.84 -2.90
CA ALA A 62 0.80 11.10 -2.31
C ALA A 62 -0.73 11.23 -2.39
N ILE A 63 -1.34 10.82 -3.51
CA ILE A 63 -2.79 10.83 -3.70
C ILE A 63 -3.48 9.85 -2.72
N MET A 64 -3.00 8.62 -2.65
CA MET A 64 -3.58 7.62 -1.75
C MET A 64 -3.44 8.03 -0.27
N ALA A 65 -2.29 8.61 0.11
CA ALA A 65 -2.08 9.13 1.46
C ALA A 65 -3.05 10.27 1.80
N ALA A 66 -3.27 11.21 0.88
CA ALA A 66 -4.22 12.31 1.06
C ALA A 66 -5.65 11.79 1.25
N VAL A 67 -6.08 10.83 0.42
CA VAL A 67 -7.42 10.20 0.56
C VAL A 67 -7.54 9.44 1.87
N ALA A 68 -6.54 8.70 2.29
CA ALA A 68 -6.53 7.96 3.56
C ALA A 68 -6.67 8.91 4.77
N ALA A 69 -6.12 10.12 4.67
CA ALA A 69 -6.26 11.17 5.67
C ALA A 69 -7.55 12.00 5.54
N GLY A 70 -8.50 11.59 4.68
CA GLY A 70 -9.80 12.25 4.52
C GLY A 70 -9.81 13.47 3.62
N GLU A 71 -8.73 13.73 2.88
CA GLU A 71 -8.63 14.83 1.93
C GLU A 71 -9.13 14.43 0.53
N ASP A 72 -9.56 15.42 -0.25
CA ASP A 72 -9.82 15.24 -1.68
C ASP A 72 -8.65 15.81 -2.52
N PRO A 73 -7.71 14.97 -2.98
CA PRO A 73 -6.56 15.42 -3.73
C PRO A 73 -6.90 15.97 -5.12
N ARG A 74 -8.14 15.81 -5.62
CA ARG A 74 -8.61 16.44 -6.85
C ARG A 74 -8.62 17.96 -6.73
N GLY A 75 -8.77 18.47 -5.50
CA GLY A 75 -8.68 19.90 -5.18
C GLY A 75 -7.23 20.41 -5.01
N TRP A 76 -6.25 19.53 -5.02
CA TRP A 76 -4.85 19.92 -4.92
C TRP A 76 -4.33 20.37 -6.30
N VAL A 77 -4.31 21.68 -6.50
CA VAL A 77 -4.00 22.30 -7.80
C VAL A 77 -2.78 23.19 -7.68
N LYS A 78 -1.77 22.97 -8.52
CA LYS A 78 -0.59 23.82 -8.63
C LYS A 78 -0.37 24.24 -10.08
N SER A 79 -0.23 25.57 -10.30
CA SER A 79 -0.09 26.14 -11.64
C SER A 79 -1.22 25.77 -12.63
N GLY A 80 -2.41 25.49 -12.12
CA GLY A 80 -3.59 25.12 -12.92
C GLY A 80 -3.73 23.60 -13.20
N ASN A 81 -2.79 22.78 -12.74
CA ASN A 81 -2.83 21.32 -12.90
C ASN A 81 -3.16 20.65 -11.58
N SER A 82 -4.17 19.77 -11.58
CA SER A 82 -4.49 18.92 -10.45
C SER A 82 -3.64 17.62 -10.46
N THR A 83 -3.70 16.88 -9.37
CA THR A 83 -3.06 15.56 -9.28
C THR A 83 -3.63 14.57 -10.31
N ILE A 84 -4.92 14.68 -10.60
CA ILE A 84 -5.60 13.82 -11.59
C ILE A 84 -5.25 14.24 -13.02
N ASP A 85 -5.08 15.54 -13.30
CA ASP A 85 -4.61 16.00 -14.61
C ASP A 85 -3.21 15.45 -14.89
N TYR A 86 -2.34 15.40 -13.86
CA TYR A 86 -1.04 14.77 -13.98
C TYR A 86 -1.17 13.28 -14.36
N LEU A 87 -1.99 12.49 -13.63
CA LEU A 87 -2.18 11.07 -13.96
C LEU A 87 -2.74 10.88 -15.38
N ARG A 88 -3.69 11.71 -15.80
CA ARG A 88 -4.22 11.68 -17.18
C ARG A 88 -3.12 11.94 -18.21
N SER A 89 -2.24 12.89 -17.95
CA SER A 89 -1.11 13.20 -18.85
C SER A 89 -0.11 12.06 -18.97
N MET A 90 -0.02 11.20 -17.95
CA MET A 90 0.92 10.07 -17.89
C MET A 90 0.30 8.75 -18.36
N ASN A 91 -0.97 8.74 -18.76
CA ASN A 91 -1.70 7.51 -19.13
C ASN A 91 -0.92 6.64 -20.14
N ASP A 92 -0.51 7.22 -21.25
CA ASP A 92 0.18 6.49 -22.32
C ASP A 92 1.56 5.98 -21.87
N ASP A 93 2.26 6.75 -21.06
CA ASP A 93 3.56 6.34 -20.50
C ASP A 93 3.42 5.20 -19.48
N ILE A 94 2.40 5.24 -18.63
CA ILE A 94 2.09 4.14 -17.69
C ILE A 94 1.81 2.85 -18.44
N LEU A 95 1.01 2.90 -19.50
CA LEU A 95 0.68 1.74 -20.32
C LEU A 95 1.88 1.20 -21.10
N ALA A 96 2.68 2.09 -21.70
CA ALA A 96 3.78 1.69 -22.58
C ALA A 96 5.02 1.22 -21.83
N LYS A 97 5.29 1.79 -20.64
CA LYS A 97 6.54 1.59 -19.90
C LYS A 97 6.35 1.02 -18.49
N GLY A 98 5.12 1.11 -17.96
CA GLY A 98 4.83 0.68 -16.59
C GLY A 98 4.86 -0.83 -16.40
N GLY A 99 5.43 -1.25 -15.29
CA GLY A 99 5.41 -2.64 -14.83
C GLY A 99 4.06 -3.03 -14.21
N THR A 100 3.96 -4.28 -13.77
CA THR A 100 2.76 -4.79 -13.08
C THR A 100 2.37 -3.95 -11.87
N VAL A 101 3.37 -3.49 -11.10
CA VAL A 101 3.16 -2.62 -9.93
C VAL A 101 2.61 -1.26 -10.32
N ASP A 102 3.07 -0.67 -11.42
CA ASP A 102 2.59 0.65 -11.86
C ASP A 102 1.13 0.59 -12.28
N ILE A 103 0.72 -0.47 -13.00
CA ILE A 103 -0.68 -0.71 -13.37
C ILE A 103 -1.53 -0.94 -12.11
N ALA A 104 -1.09 -1.79 -11.19
CA ALA A 104 -1.80 -2.07 -9.94
C ALA A 104 -1.96 -0.80 -9.08
N ARG A 105 -0.88 -0.03 -8.93
CA ARG A 105 -0.89 1.23 -8.17
C ARG A 105 -1.80 2.28 -8.81
N THR A 106 -1.84 2.35 -10.15
CA THR A 106 -2.77 3.23 -10.87
C THR A 106 -4.22 2.85 -10.58
N ILE A 107 -4.58 1.55 -10.61
CA ILE A 107 -5.92 1.08 -10.23
C ILE A 107 -6.29 1.55 -8.82
N LEU A 108 -5.40 1.31 -7.83
CA LEU A 108 -5.66 1.70 -6.45
C LEU A 108 -5.82 3.21 -6.29
N THR A 109 -5.02 3.99 -7.00
CA THR A 109 -5.12 5.45 -6.99
C THR A 109 -6.45 5.93 -7.56
N LEU A 110 -6.87 5.38 -8.71
CA LEU A 110 -8.14 5.72 -9.35
C LEU A 110 -9.33 5.34 -8.47
N VAL A 111 -9.29 4.14 -7.88
CA VAL A 111 -10.30 3.69 -6.91
C VAL A 111 -10.38 4.66 -5.72
N ALA A 112 -9.23 5.04 -5.16
CA ALA A 112 -9.17 5.93 -4.01
C ALA A 112 -9.83 7.29 -4.28
N VAL A 113 -9.64 7.86 -5.46
CA VAL A 113 -10.26 9.15 -5.84
C VAL A 113 -11.66 9.02 -6.46
N GLY A 114 -12.20 7.79 -6.56
CA GLY A 114 -13.55 7.55 -7.09
C GLY A 114 -13.67 7.60 -8.61
N GLU A 115 -12.56 7.47 -9.33
CA GLU A 115 -12.54 7.27 -10.79
C GLU A 115 -12.70 5.78 -11.13
N ASP A 116 -13.23 5.47 -12.31
CA ASP A 116 -13.35 4.07 -12.75
C ASP A 116 -12.07 3.61 -13.46
N PRO A 117 -11.31 2.66 -12.90
CA PRO A 117 -10.08 2.17 -13.53
C PRO A 117 -10.33 1.33 -14.81
N ARG A 118 -11.59 1.02 -15.13
CA ARG A 118 -11.94 0.35 -16.38
C ARG A 118 -12.17 1.28 -17.56
N GLU A 119 -12.30 2.59 -17.28
CA GLU A 119 -12.62 3.59 -18.32
C GLU A 119 -11.71 4.83 -18.27
N PHE A 120 -10.65 4.79 -17.46
CA PHE A 120 -9.78 5.95 -17.28
C PHE A 120 -8.99 6.26 -18.55
N CYS A 121 -9.21 7.44 -19.13
CA CYS A 121 -8.63 7.86 -20.43
C CYS A 121 -8.89 6.87 -21.58
N GLY A 122 -10.00 6.14 -21.54
CA GLY A 122 -10.32 5.11 -22.55
C GLY A 122 -9.57 3.80 -22.39
N THR A 123 -8.92 3.59 -21.24
CA THR A 123 -8.12 2.41 -20.91
C THR A 123 -8.82 1.59 -19.83
N ASP A 124 -8.87 0.27 -20.01
CA ASP A 124 -9.23 -0.69 -18.97
C ASP A 124 -7.96 -1.21 -18.27
N TYR A 125 -7.55 -0.53 -17.19
CA TYR A 125 -6.41 -0.92 -16.37
C TYR A 125 -6.63 -2.25 -15.65
N VAL A 126 -7.89 -2.61 -15.37
CA VAL A 126 -8.22 -3.88 -14.71
C VAL A 126 -7.98 -5.04 -15.66
N ALA A 127 -8.43 -4.93 -16.91
CA ALA A 127 -8.15 -5.93 -17.94
C ALA A 127 -6.65 -6.05 -18.21
N GLU A 128 -5.94 -4.93 -18.25
CA GLU A 128 -4.49 -4.91 -18.41
C GLU A 128 -3.77 -5.64 -17.27
N LEU A 129 -4.14 -5.38 -16.01
CA LEU A 129 -3.55 -6.08 -14.86
C LEU A 129 -3.86 -7.56 -14.87
N LYS A 130 -5.10 -7.95 -15.19
CA LYS A 130 -5.51 -9.36 -15.30
C LYS A 130 -4.71 -10.11 -16.36
N SER A 131 -4.36 -9.47 -17.47
CA SER A 131 -3.55 -10.07 -18.53
C SER A 131 -2.13 -10.43 -18.06
N ARG A 132 -1.64 -9.80 -16.99
CA ARG A 132 -0.31 -10.04 -16.39
C ARG A 132 -0.32 -11.13 -15.31
N VAL A 133 -1.49 -11.65 -14.94
CA VAL A 133 -1.62 -12.76 -13.99
C VAL A 133 -1.49 -14.09 -14.74
N LYS A 134 -0.50 -14.89 -14.37
CA LYS A 134 -0.27 -16.22 -14.93
C LYS A 134 -1.34 -17.23 -14.44
N PRO A 135 -1.59 -18.33 -15.16
CA PRO A 135 -2.60 -19.33 -14.74
C PRO A 135 -2.41 -19.89 -13.32
N GLY A 136 -1.17 -19.88 -12.79
CA GLY A 136 -0.87 -20.28 -11.42
C GLY A 136 -1.06 -19.20 -10.36
N GLY A 137 -1.56 -18.01 -10.73
CA GLY A 137 -1.85 -16.91 -9.83
C GLY A 137 -0.71 -15.89 -9.66
N GLN A 138 0.52 -16.21 -10.08
CA GLN A 138 1.62 -15.26 -10.04
C GLN A 138 1.41 -14.11 -11.02
N ALA A 139 1.58 -12.88 -10.56
CA ALA A 139 1.61 -11.69 -11.41
C ALA A 139 3.03 -11.11 -11.47
N GLY A 140 3.53 -10.91 -12.71
CA GLY A 140 4.94 -10.52 -12.90
C GLY A 140 5.93 -11.60 -12.46
N ASP A 141 7.12 -11.20 -11.97
CA ASP A 141 8.21 -12.12 -11.66
C ASP A 141 8.59 -12.16 -10.17
N HIS A 142 8.13 -11.19 -9.38
CA HIS A 142 8.42 -11.08 -7.94
C HIS A 142 7.20 -11.41 -7.07
N VAL A 143 7.42 -11.76 -5.82
CA VAL A 143 6.35 -11.90 -4.81
C VAL A 143 5.65 -10.55 -4.63
N PHE A 144 6.43 -9.49 -4.49
CA PHE A 144 5.96 -8.12 -4.38
C PHE A 144 5.00 -7.70 -5.52
N THR A 145 5.28 -8.08 -6.78
CA THR A 145 4.38 -7.76 -7.90
C THR A 145 3.03 -8.47 -7.79
N THR A 146 3.01 -9.69 -7.28
CA THR A 146 1.77 -10.43 -7.04
C THR A 146 0.97 -9.85 -5.87
N ILE A 147 1.63 -9.39 -4.81
CA ILE A 147 1.02 -8.68 -3.69
C ILE A 147 0.22 -7.47 -4.20
N TRP A 148 0.85 -6.60 -4.98
CA TRP A 148 0.20 -5.43 -5.58
C TRP A 148 -0.98 -5.80 -6.48
N ALA A 149 -0.83 -6.85 -7.29
CA ALA A 149 -1.90 -7.32 -8.16
C ALA A 149 -3.12 -7.81 -7.37
N ILE A 150 -2.90 -8.55 -6.27
CA ILE A 150 -3.98 -9.00 -5.39
C ILE A 150 -4.73 -7.80 -4.80
N ILE A 151 -4.02 -6.85 -4.19
CA ILE A 151 -4.64 -5.68 -3.55
C ILE A 151 -5.46 -4.88 -4.58
N ALA A 152 -4.89 -4.64 -5.77
CA ALA A 152 -5.56 -3.87 -6.81
C ALA A 152 -6.78 -4.60 -7.39
N LEU A 153 -6.68 -5.89 -7.71
CA LEU A 153 -7.79 -6.66 -8.24
C LEU A 153 -8.92 -6.83 -7.22
N ALA A 154 -8.58 -7.12 -5.96
CA ALA A 154 -9.54 -7.20 -4.88
C ALA A 154 -10.29 -5.87 -4.67
N SER A 155 -9.61 -4.72 -4.80
CA SER A 155 -10.23 -3.39 -4.64
C SER A 155 -11.34 -3.10 -5.64
N VAL A 156 -11.35 -3.77 -6.78
CA VAL A 156 -12.36 -3.64 -7.85
C VAL A 156 -13.30 -4.85 -7.95
N GLY A 157 -13.24 -5.75 -6.96
CA GLY A 157 -14.12 -6.91 -6.83
C GLY A 157 -13.81 -8.07 -7.78
N GLU A 158 -12.58 -8.15 -8.30
CA GLU A 158 -12.13 -9.29 -9.08
C GLU A 158 -11.69 -10.46 -8.20
N GLU A 159 -11.78 -11.67 -8.73
CA GLU A 159 -11.35 -12.89 -8.04
C GLU A 159 -9.83 -12.94 -7.89
N THR A 160 -9.34 -13.25 -6.69
CA THR A 160 -7.91 -13.28 -6.36
C THR A 160 -7.43 -14.58 -5.72
N ASP A 161 -8.29 -15.59 -5.61
CA ASP A 161 -8.02 -16.83 -4.89
C ASP A 161 -6.74 -17.55 -5.37
N SER A 162 -6.55 -17.65 -6.69
CA SER A 162 -5.35 -18.29 -7.25
C SER A 162 -4.07 -17.51 -6.91
N SER A 163 -4.14 -16.19 -6.94
CA SER A 163 -3.01 -15.33 -6.60
C SER A 163 -2.71 -15.36 -5.10
N ALA A 164 -3.75 -15.39 -4.25
CA ALA A 164 -3.59 -15.54 -2.80
C ALA A 164 -3.00 -16.92 -2.43
N ALA A 165 -3.45 -17.99 -3.10
CA ALA A 165 -2.88 -19.33 -2.90
C ALA A 165 -1.41 -19.38 -3.34
N TRP A 166 -1.07 -18.76 -4.47
CA TRP A 166 0.31 -18.65 -4.91
C TRP A 166 1.14 -17.83 -3.90
N LEU A 167 0.65 -16.66 -3.45
CA LEU A 167 1.33 -15.85 -2.45
C LEU A 167 1.57 -16.64 -1.17
N ALA A 168 0.56 -17.33 -0.64
CA ALA A 168 0.71 -18.16 0.57
C ALA A 168 1.79 -19.23 0.42
N SER A 169 1.98 -19.78 -0.79
CA SER A 169 3.05 -20.77 -1.08
C SER A 169 4.46 -20.17 -1.09
N GLN A 170 4.59 -18.84 -1.10
CA GLN A 170 5.89 -18.16 -1.06
C GLN A 170 6.37 -17.84 0.36
N GLN A 171 5.56 -18.15 1.39
CA GLN A 171 5.97 -17.94 2.78
C GLN A 171 7.15 -18.82 3.12
N ASN A 172 8.20 -18.23 3.68
CA ASN A 172 9.39 -18.94 4.13
C ASN A 172 9.15 -19.69 5.46
N ALA A 173 10.08 -20.56 5.83
CA ALA A 173 9.96 -21.37 7.05
C ALA A 173 9.98 -20.55 8.34
N ASP A 174 10.53 -19.33 8.32
CA ASP A 174 10.52 -18.36 9.42
C ASP A 174 9.16 -17.65 9.59
N GLY A 175 8.25 -17.83 8.64
CA GLY A 175 6.93 -17.19 8.61
C GLY A 175 6.89 -15.88 7.82
N GLY A 176 8.02 -15.32 7.40
CA GLY A 176 8.09 -14.10 6.61
C GLY A 176 7.90 -14.34 5.12
N PHE A 177 7.84 -13.24 4.37
CA PHE A 177 7.73 -13.24 2.92
C PHE A 177 8.94 -12.54 2.29
N PRO A 178 9.46 -13.10 1.18
CA PRO A 178 10.56 -12.49 0.44
C PRO A 178 10.07 -11.59 -0.68
N TRP A 179 10.89 -10.65 -1.14
CA TRP A 179 10.63 -9.82 -2.31
C TRP A 179 10.50 -10.63 -3.62
N THR A 180 11.29 -11.70 -3.74
CA THR A 180 11.25 -12.61 -4.90
C THR A 180 11.28 -14.06 -4.42
N PRO A 181 10.73 -15.02 -5.20
CA PRO A 181 10.71 -16.42 -4.79
C PRO A 181 12.11 -16.95 -4.43
N GLY A 182 12.23 -17.55 -3.24
CA GLY A 182 13.47 -18.16 -2.75
C GLY A 182 14.49 -17.19 -2.15
N ALA A 183 14.18 -15.88 -2.05
CA ALA A 183 14.99 -14.94 -1.29
C ALA A 183 14.72 -15.02 0.22
N GLU A 184 15.49 -14.31 1.01
CA GLU A 184 15.25 -14.15 2.44
C GLU A 184 14.00 -13.31 2.70
N SER A 185 13.37 -13.55 3.84
CA SER A 185 12.23 -12.76 4.30
C SER A 185 12.63 -11.35 4.69
N ASP A 186 11.70 -10.43 4.53
CA ASP A 186 11.91 -9.08 5.03
C ASP A 186 10.60 -8.48 5.59
N PRO A 187 10.70 -7.53 6.54
CA PRO A 187 9.52 -6.91 7.16
C PRO A 187 8.59 -6.19 6.19
N ASP A 188 9.12 -5.49 5.19
CA ASP A 188 8.35 -4.72 4.22
C ASP A 188 7.45 -5.64 3.37
N ASP A 189 8.05 -6.69 2.78
CA ASP A 189 7.32 -7.66 1.96
C ASP A 189 6.34 -8.49 2.80
N THR A 190 6.69 -8.77 4.06
CA THR A 190 5.81 -9.48 4.98
C THR A 190 4.61 -8.62 5.39
N GLY A 191 4.81 -7.33 5.66
CA GLY A 191 3.73 -6.37 5.90
C GLY A 191 2.80 -6.25 4.70
N ALA A 192 3.36 -6.07 3.50
CA ALA A 192 2.61 -6.01 2.26
C ALA A 192 1.85 -7.31 1.95
N ALA A 193 2.44 -8.48 2.25
CA ALA A 193 1.78 -9.78 2.08
C ALA A 193 0.56 -9.92 2.99
N LEU A 194 0.61 -9.42 4.23
CA LEU A 194 -0.57 -9.40 5.13
C LEU A 194 -1.71 -8.55 4.54
N GLU A 195 -1.42 -7.40 3.93
CA GLU A 195 -2.42 -6.61 3.24
C GLU A 195 -3.07 -7.38 2.08
N ALA A 196 -2.25 -8.02 1.24
CA ALA A 196 -2.74 -8.78 0.10
C ALA A 196 -3.60 -9.98 0.55
N LEU A 197 -3.17 -10.73 1.56
CA LEU A 197 -3.93 -11.84 2.13
C LEU A 197 -5.28 -11.37 2.70
N ALA A 198 -5.28 -10.25 3.41
CA ALA A 198 -6.51 -9.65 3.93
C ALA A 198 -7.43 -9.17 2.80
N ALA A 199 -6.90 -8.51 1.77
CA ALA A 199 -7.66 -8.08 0.59
C ALA A 199 -8.30 -9.27 -0.14
N ALA A 200 -7.61 -10.41 -0.20
CA ALA A 200 -8.12 -11.68 -0.72
C ALA A 200 -9.04 -12.42 0.26
N SER A 201 -9.44 -11.81 1.37
CA SER A 201 -10.33 -12.39 2.39
C SER A 201 -9.78 -13.67 3.05
N VAL A 202 -8.46 -13.84 3.09
CA VAL A 202 -7.83 -14.92 3.85
C VAL A 202 -8.06 -14.66 5.34
N SER A 203 -8.52 -15.70 6.05
CA SER A 203 -8.83 -15.58 7.48
C SER A 203 -7.60 -15.13 8.28
N ARG A 204 -7.80 -14.19 9.20
CA ARG A 204 -6.76 -13.75 10.13
C ARG A 204 -6.20 -14.91 10.99
N ASP A 205 -7.00 -15.95 11.22
CA ASP A 205 -6.60 -17.13 11.99
C ASP A 205 -5.89 -18.20 11.12
N ALA A 206 -5.74 -17.95 9.81
CA ALA A 206 -5.00 -18.84 8.93
C ALA A 206 -3.51 -18.91 9.35
N ALA A 207 -2.92 -20.10 9.24
CA ALA A 207 -1.53 -20.33 9.64
C ALA A 207 -0.54 -19.38 8.93
N VAL A 208 -0.81 -19.05 7.65
CA VAL A 208 0.01 -18.13 6.87
C VAL A 208 -0.01 -16.71 7.45
N VAL A 209 -1.16 -16.23 7.91
CA VAL A 209 -1.29 -14.89 8.53
C VAL A 209 -0.62 -14.89 9.92
N GLN A 210 -0.86 -15.93 10.73
CA GLN A 210 -0.27 -16.03 12.06
C GLN A 210 1.25 -16.18 11.99
N GLY A 211 1.79 -16.92 11.00
CA GLY A 211 3.23 -17.03 10.75
C GLY A 211 3.85 -15.67 10.42
N ALA A 212 3.22 -14.90 9.51
CA ALA A 212 3.68 -13.57 9.14
C ALA A 212 3.70 -12.59 10.33
N LEU A 213 2.63 -12.59 11.16
CA LEU A 213 2.61 -11.77 12.37
C LEU A 213 3.69 -12.17 13.38
N ALA A 214 3.94 -13.48 13.53
CA ALA A 214 5.00 -13.97 14.41
C ALA A 214 6.40 -13.58 13.91
N TYR A 215 6.66 -13.67 12.60
CA TYR A 215 7.88 -13.18 11.97
C TYR A 215 8.09 -11.69 12.26
N LEU A 216 7.12 -10.85 11.91
CA LEU A 216 7.22 -9.41 12.16
C LEU A 216 7.47 -9.09 13.65
N LYS A 217 6.84 -9.84 14.55
CA LYS A 217 7.09 -9.63 15.99
C LYS A 217 8.54 -9.92 16.41
N GLY A 218 9.19 -10.87 15.74
CA GLY A 218 10.60 -11.19 15.94
C GLY A 218 11.56 -10.16 15.38
N GLU A 219 11.14 -9.43 14.32
CA GLU A 219 11.96 -8.44 13.61
C GLU A 219 11.86 -7.02 14.19
N GLN A 220 10.97 -6.76 15.15
CA GLN A 220 10.84 -5.44 15.77
C GLN A 220 12.11 -5.08 16.55
N LEU A 221 12.72 -3.94 16.19
CA LEU A 221 13.96 -3.46 16.80
C LEU A 221 13.71 -2.83 18.18
N GLU A 222 14.80 -2.65 18.96
CA GLU A 222 14.75 -2.11 20.32
C GLU A 222 14.19 -0.67 20.39
N ASP A 223 14.33 0.11 19.31
CA ASP A 223 13.77 1.44 19.18
C ASP A 223 12.26 1.47 18.86
N GLY A 224 11.65 0.31 18.65
CA GLY A 224 10.23 0.14 18.32
C GLY A 224 9.93 0.07 16.82
N GLY A 225 10.89 0.42 15.97
CA GLY A 225 10.75 0.44 14.52
C GLY A 225 11.10 -0.88 13.85
N PHE A 226 11.08 -0.83 12.50
CA PHE A 226 11.43 -1.95 11.63
C PHE A 226 12.49 -1.54 10.62
N HIS A 227 13.25 -2.52 10.17
CA HIS A 227 14.32 -2.34 9.19
C HIS A 227 13.93 -2.91 7.83
N TYR A 228 14.57 -2.41 6.78
CA TYR A 228 14.56 -3.04 5.46
C TYR A 228 15.51 -4.25 5.47
N GLY A 229 15.16 -5.32 4.77
CA GLY A 229 15.91 -6.55 4.72
C GLY A 229 17.41 -6.36 4.48
N GLY A 230 18.22 -7.03 5.31
CA GLY A 230 19.68 -6.94 5.26
C GLY A 230 20.29 -5.68 5.88
N THR A 231 19.49 -4.77 6.45
CA THR A 231 19.96 -3.61 7.24
C THR A 231 19.68 -3.82 8.73
N SER A 232 20.29 -3.00 9.59
CA SER A 232 20.09 -3.06 11.05
C SER A 232 19.47 -1.77 11.60
N ALA A 233 19.17 -0.80 10.74
CA ALA A 233 18.59 0.47 11.14
C ALA A 233 17.12 0.54 10.74
N SER A 234 16.28 0.95 11.67
CA SER A 234 14.86 1.22 11.42
C SER A 234 14.67 2.39 10.44
N ASN A 235 13.54 2.41 9.78
CA ASN A 235 13.19 3.49 8.87
C ASN A 235 11.67 3.62 8.71
N SER A 236 11.21 4.81 8.31
CA SER A 236 9.79 5.13 8.18
C SER A 236 9.05 4.30 7.12
N ALA A 237 9.73 3.83 6.08
CA ALA A 237 9.08 3.03 5.03
C ALA A 237 8.75 1.63 5.55
N SER A 238 9.71 0.98 6.24
CA SER A 238 9.48 -0.33 6.86
C SER A 238 8.42 -0.26 7.95
N ASP A 239 8.45 0.79 8.80
CA ASP A 239 7.39 0.99 9.80
C ASP A 239 6.01 1.09 9.14
N ALA A 240 5.90 1.87 8.05
CA ALA A 240 4.63 2.05 7.36
C ALA A 240 4.09 0.74 6.77
N TRP A 241 4.92 -0.06 6.11
CA TRP A 241 4.52 -1.37 5.58
C TRP A 241 4.04 -2.32 6.69
N VAL A 242 4.79 -2.39 7.79
CA VAL A 242 4.43 -3.25 8.91
C VAL A 242 3.15 -2.76 9.60
N ILE A 243 2.98 -1.45 9.81
CA ILE A 243 1.74 -0.88 10.38
C ILE A 243 0.54 -1.27 9.52
N GLN A 244 0.61 -1.09 8.21
CA GLN A 244 -0.45 -1.46 7.28
C GLN A 244 -0.78 -2.95 7.37
N GLY A 245 0.23 -3.83 7.35
CA GLY A 245 0.05 -5.27 7.48
C GLY A 245 -0.59 -5.68 8.81
N ILE A 246 -0.17 -5.09 9.94
CA ILE A 246 -0.78 -5.34 11.26
C ILE A 246 -2.27 -4.95 11.25
N VAL A 247 -2.58 -3.76 10.72
CA VAL A 247 -3.96 -3.27 10.63
C VAL A 247 -4.80 -4.17 9.74
N ALA A 248 -4.31 -4.54 8.56
CA ALA A 248 -4.99 -5.44 7.63
C ALA A 248 -5.30 -6.81 8.27
N ALA A 249 -4.39 -7.34 9.09
CA ALA A 249 -4.60 -8.55 9.87
C ALA A 249 -5.52 -8.35 11.10
N GLY A 250 -6.11 -7.15 11.29
CA GLY A 250 -7.00 -6.82 12.40
C GLY A 250 -6.28 -6.60 13.74
N GLY A 251 -4.97 -6.32 13.70
CA GLY A 251 -4.16 -5.97 14.88
C GLY A 251 -4.20 -4.48 15.21
N ASN A 252 -3.67 -4.13 16.38
CA ASN A 252 -3.46 -2.74 16.79
C ASN A 252 -1.95 -2.41 16.81
N PRO A 253 -1.43 -1.61 15.87
CA PRO A 253 0.00 -1.30 15.80
C PRO A 253 0.53 -0.53 17.03
N ALA A 254 -0.32 0.23 17.74
CA ALA A 254 0.08 0.89 18.99
C ALA A 254 0.41 -0.12 20.12
N GLY A 255 -0.04 -1.36 20.00
CA GLY A 255 0.31 -2.47 20.90
C GLY A 255 1.60 -3.19 20.52
N TRP A 256 2.19 -2.88 19.37
CA TRP A 256 3.44 -3.46 18.89
C TRP A 256 4.62 -2.63 19.42
N ARG A 257 5.12 -3.03 20.59
CA ARG A 257 6.12 -2.28 21.34
C ARG A 257 7.41 -3.06 21.52
N ALA A 258 8.53 -2.31 21.48
CA ALA A 258 9.80 -2.68 22.07
C ALA A 258 10.04 -1.72 23.25
N GLY A 259 10.03 -2.25 24.46
CA GLY A 259 10.00 -1.41 25.67
C GLY A 259 8.75 -0.52 25.73
N GLU A 260 8.94 0.80 25.79
CA GLU A 260 7.86 1.78 25.86
C GLU A 260 7.46 2.35 24.49
N THR A 261 8.26 2.13 23.45
CA THR A 261 8.06 2.70 22.11
C THR A 261 7.28 1.72 21.22
N SER A 262 6.15 2.15 20.68
CA SER A 262 5.42 1.39 19.65
C SER A 262 5.96 1.74 18.25
N VAL A 263 5.64 0.90 17.25
CA VAL A 263 5.98 1.21 15.85
C VAL A 263 5.33 2.52 15.39
N VAL A 264 4.16 2.89 15.95
CA VAL A 264 3.50 4.16 15.67
C VAL A 264 4.28 5.32 16.31
N ASP A 265 4.68 5.19 17.59
CA ASP A 265 5.49 6.20 18.29
C ASP A 265 6.82 6.41 17.56
N HIS A 266 7.44 5.33 17.08
CA HIS A 266 8.70 5.40 16.33
C HIS A 266 8.49 6.14 15.00
N LEU A 267 7.49 5.77 14.20
CA LEU A 267 7.20 6.42 12.90
C LEU A 267 6.95 7.92 13.07
N VAL A 268 6.13 8.32 14.05
CA VAL A 268 5.85 9.74 14.35
C VAL A 268 7.13 10.45 14.80
N GLY A 269 7.97 9.80 15.61
CA GLY A 269 9.25 10.34 16.06
C GLY A 269 10.27 10.60 14.95
N LEU A 270 10.10 9.99 13.76
CA LEU A 270 10.93 10.26 12.58
C LEU A 270 10.47 11.49 11.77
N GLN A 271 9.34 12.07 12.11
CA GLN A 271 8.83 13.28 11.46
C GLN A 271 9.62 14.51 11.97
N ASN A 272 10.22 15.27 11.05
CA ASN A 272 11.04 16.46 11.35
C ASN A 272 10.33 17.75 10.93
#